data_0fb31fcc8de903f10c2f087e42383b8f
#
_entry.id   0fb31fcc8de903f10c2f087e42383b8f
#
_cell.length_a   1.000
_cell.length_b   1.000
_cell.length_c   1.000
_cell.angle_alpha   90.00
_cell.angle_beta   90.00
_cell.angle_gamma   90.00
#
_symmetry.space_group_name_H-M   'P 1'
#
loop_
_entity.id
_entity.type
_entity.pdbx_description
1 polymer ?
#
loop_
_entity_poly.entity_id
_entity_poly.type
_entity_poly.pdbx_seq_one_letter_code
_entity_poly.pdbx_strand_id
1 'polypeptide(L)'
;SYTNAKETKSLNEPLQGDFEGIGVQFNIVDDTLVVMQPTTGGPSEKVGILAGDRIIAVNDTAIAGVKMDRSDIVRRLRGKRGTKVTLTVIRRSVDKPLSFIVKRAKIPVLSVDAAYMIRPGIGFVRLENFGEKTHEEMMCAIDSLKKLGMTDLILDLQDNGGGYLEAAARIANEFLSDGDMIVYMEGLHAPRREFKAFGNGRLQQGRVVVLVNEFTASAAEIVSGAIQDHDRGTIVGRRSFGKGLVQRPFCLPDGSMIRLTIAHYYTPSGRCIQKPYKKGDKKDYEMDIEYRLKHGELTNPDSIHFADSLRYYTLKEHRAVYGGGGI
;
A
#
# COMPACT_ATOMS: atom_id res chain seq x y z
N SER A 1 -10.09 -17.02 0.48
CA SER A 1 -8.72 -17.53 0.69
C SER A 1 -8.50 -17.90 2.15
N TYR A 2 -7.66 -18.92 2.38
CA TYR A 2 -7.18 -19.33 3.70
C TYR A 2 -5.71 -18.94 3.83
N THR A 3 -5.32 -18.51 5.02
CA THR A 3 -3.91 -18.27 5.39
C THR A 3 -3.64 -18.89 6.75
N ASN A 4 -2.52 -19.60 6.91
CA ASN A 4 -2.10 -20.12 8.21
C ASN A 4 -1.69 -18.97 9.16
N ALA A 5 -1.47 -19.26 10.45
CA ALA A 5 -1.16 -18.25 11.46
C ALA A 5 0.07 -17.39 11.11
N LYS A 6 1.12 -18.01 10.53
CA LYS A 6 2.35 -17.32 10.13
C LYS A 6 2.11 -16.37 8.95
N GLU A 7 1.41 -16.85 7.93
CA GLU A 7 1.03 -16.04 6.77
C GLU A 7 0.09 -14.90 7.16
N THR A 8 -0.88 -15.17 8.04
CA THR A 8 -1.80 -14.18 8.59
C THR A 8 -1.05 -13.04 9.28
N LYS A 9 -0.09 -13.38 10.14
CA LYS A 9 0.76 -12.39 10.79
C LYS A 9 1.54 -11.54 9.79
N SER A 10 2.20 -12.17 8.83
CA SER A 10 2.99 -11.47 7.80
C SER A 10 2.14 -10.53 6.93
N LEU A 11 0.89 -10.88 6.67
CA LEU A 11 -0.04 -10.04 5.88
C LEU A 11 -0.57 -8.84 6.67
N ASN A 12 -0.72 -8.99 7.99
CA ASN A 12 -1.29 -7.94 8.83
C ASN A 12 -0.23 -6.93 9.32
N GLU A 13 1.02 -7.35 9.52
CA GLU A 13 2.09 -6.49 10.03
C GLU A 13 2.25 -5.16 9.25
N PRO A 14 2.30 -5.12 7.90
CA PRO A 14 2.41 -3.85 7.18
C PRO A 14 1.21 -2.93 7.40
N LEU A 15 0.00 -3.50 7.56
CA LEU A 15 -1.23 -2.73 7.77
C LEU A 15 -1.38 -2.24 9.21
N GLN A 16 -0.78 -2.93 10.18
CA GLN A 16 -0.73 -2.49 11.59
C GLN A 16 0.32 -1.37 11.79
N GLY A 17 1.18 -1.14 10.79
CA GLY A 17 2.18 -0.07 10.81
C GLY A 17 3.42 -0.36 11.65
N ASP A 18 3.66 -1.61 12.07
CA ASP A 18 4.91 -2.02 12.71
C ASP A 18 5.14 -3.53 12.64
N PHE A 19 6.39 -3.94 12.81
CA PHE A 19 6.78 -5.33 13.02
C PHE A 19 7.88 -5.43 14.08
N GLU A 20 8.11 -6.64 14.61
CA GLU A 20 9.16 -6.87 15.60
C GLU A 20 10.42 -7.45 14.94
N GLY A 21 11.56 -6.77 15.10
CA GLY A 21 12.80 -7.18 14.45
C GLY A 21 13.98 -6.28 14.77
N ILE A 22 15.00 -6.32 13.90
CA ILE A 22 16.24 -5.57 14.04
C ILE A 22 16.24 -4.18 13.39
N GLY A 23 15.31 -3.89 12.47
CA GLY A 23 15.20 -2.60 11.79
C GLY A 23 16.32 -2.35 10.79
N VAL A 24 16.34 -3.10 9.69
CA VAL A 24 17.21 -2.87 8.54
C VAL A 24 16.42 -3.07 7.25
N GLN A 25 16.64 -2.20 6.28
CA GLN A 25 16.30 -2.42 4.88
C GLN A 25 17.49 -3.12 4.22
N PHE A 26 17.26 -4.18 3.46
CA PHE A 26 18.34 -4.97 2.86
C PHE A 26 17.97 -5.55 1.50
N ASN A 27 19.01 -5.81 0.72
CA ASN A 27 18.93 -6.64 -0.47
C ASN A 27 19.83 -7.87 -0.32
N ILE A 28 19.58 -8.90 -1.14
CA ILE A 28 20.48 -10.07 -1.27
C ILE A 28 21.23 -9.87 -2.57
N VAL A 29 22.55 -9.76 -2.46
CA VAL A 29 23.48 -9.60 -3.59
C VAL A 29 24.53 -10.67 -3.45
N ASP A 30 24.74 -11.48 -4.49
CA ASP A 30 25.69 -12.61 -4.50
C ASP A 30 25.54 -13.50 -3.25
N ASP A 31 24.33 -13.97 -3.00
CA ASP A 31 23.98 -14.82 -1.86
C ASP A 31 24.38 -14.23 -0.49
N THR A 32 24.41 -12.91 -0.38
CA THR A 32 24.79 -12.19 0.85
C THR A 32 23.79 -11.09 1.15
N LEU A 33 23.35 -10.97 2.41
CA LEU A 33 22.51 -9.88 2.87
C LEU A 33 23.33 -8.59 2.98
N VAL A 34 23.00 -7.60 2.16
CA VAL A 34 23.60 -6.26 2.18
C VAL A 34 22.63 -5.28 2.78
N VAL A 35 23.02 -4.62 3.87
CA VAL A 35 22.23 -3.56 4.50
C VAL A 35 22.21 -2.34 3.58
N MET A 36 21.02 -1.97 3.12
CA MET A 36 20.83 -0.75 2.34
C MET A 36 20.74 0.45 3.28
N GLN A 37 19.96 0.30 4.34
CA GLN A 37 19.82 1.34 5.36
C GLN A 37 19.30 0.73 6.68
N PRO A 38 19.87 1.05 7.85
CA PRO A 38 19.24 0.81 9.13
C PRO A 38 18.06 1.78 9.32
N THR A 39 17.00 1.32 9.99
CA THR A 39 15.86 2.18 10.35
C THR A 39 16.33 3.26 11.33
N THR A 40 16.05 4.51 11.03
CA THR A 40 16.41 5.68 11.87
C THR A 40 15.82 5.53 13.29
N GLY A 41 16.64 5.71 14.30
CA GLY A 41 16.28 5.48 15.70
C GLY A 41 16.08 4.00 16.07
N GLY A 42 16.28 3.09 15.12
CA GLY A 42 16.05 1.66 15.26
C GLY A 42 17.18 0.93 16.03
N PRO A 43 16.94 -0.35 16.37
CA PRO A 43 17.90 -1.11 17.17
C PRO A 43 19.22 -1.40 16.45
N SER A 44 19.22 -1.58 15.14
CA SER A 44 20.43 -1.82 14.34
C SER A 44 21.30 -0.57 14.25
N GLU A 45 20.69 0.60 14.03
CA GLU A 45 21.41 1.87 14.02
C GLU A 45 22.09 2.14 15.39
N LYS A 46 21.36 1.89 16.48
CA LYS A 46 21.87 2.11 17.85
C LYS A 46 23.11 1.29 18.21
N VAL A 47 23.29 0.13 17.60
CA VAL A 47 24.49 -0.70 17.81
C VAL A 47 25.59 -0.44 16.78
N GLY A 48 25.37 0.50 15.82
CA GLY A 48 26.38 0.93 14.86
C GLY A 48 26.42 0.10 13.56
N ILE A 49 25.33 -0.56 13.18
CA ILE A 49 25.18 -1.14 11.85
C ILE A 49 24.99 0.00 10.84
N LEU A 50 25.68 -0.08 9.71
CA LEU A 50 25.74 0.96 8.70
C LEU A 50 25.22 0.44 7.34
N ALA A 51 24.85 1.37 6.46
CA ALA A 51 24.61 1.06 5.05
C ALA A 51 25.88 0.49 4.40
N GLY A 52 25.73 -0.53 3.58
CA GLY A 52 26.82 -1.28 2.96
C GLY A 52 27.37 -2.43 3.79
N ASP A 53 27.00 -2.58 5.04
CA ASP A 53 27.35 -3.74 5.87
C ASP A 53 26.79 -5.02 5.27
N ARG A 54 27.58 -6.10 5.28
CA ARG A 54 27.20 -7.43 4.82
C ARG A 54 26.99 -8.36 6.01
N ILE A 55 25.76 -8.76 6.28
CA ILE A 55 25.46 -9.71 7.36
C ILE A 55 25.68 -11.12 6.83
N ILE A 56 26.65 -11.82 7.40
CA ILE A 56 27.05 -13.15 6.93
C ILE A 56 26.55 -14.28 7.84
N ALA A 57 26.25 -13.99 9.10
CA ALA A 57 25.69 -14.97 10.03
C ALA A 57 24.72 -14.31 11.02
N VAL A 58 23.77 -15.11 11.51
CA VAL A 58 22.78 -14.75 12.53
C VAL A 58 22.79 -15.84 13.61
N ASN A 59 23.11 -15.49 14.88
CA ASN A 59 23.26 -16.44 15.98
C ASN A 59 24.13 -17.66 15.57
N ASP A 60 25.34 -17.41 15.08
CA ASP A 60 26.30 -18.40 14.63
C ASP A 60 25.86 -19.29 13.45
N THR A 61 24.68 -19.03 12.89
CA THR A 61 24.22 -19.70 11.67
C THR A 61 24.62 -18.86 10.46
N ALA A 62 25.43 -19.42 9.56
CA ALA A 62 25.74 -18.77 8.28
C ALA A 62 24.49 -18.53 7.45
N ILE A 63 24.36 -17.33 6.89
CA ILE A 63 23.26 -16.95 5.97
C ILE A 63 23.77 -16.50 4.61
N ALA A 64 25.09 -16.27 4.47
CA ALA A 64 25.74 -15.93 3.22
C ALA A 64 26.48 -17.14 2.67
N GLY A 65 26.49 -17.30 1.34
CA GLY A 65 27.17 -18.40 0.64
C GLY A 65 26.49 -19.77 0.78
N VAL A 66 25.27 -19.83 1.30
CA VAL A 66 24.52 -21.08 1.59
C VAL A 66 23.19 -21.18 0.85
N LYS A 67 22.90 -20.24 -0.06
CA LYS A 67 21.65 -20.13 -0.83
C LYS A 67 20.39 -20.19 0.04
N MET A 68 20.44 -19.50 1.19
CA MET A 68 19.30 -19.44 2.11
C MET A 68 18.19 -18.56 1.54
N ASP A 69 16.95 -19.06 1.58
CA ASP A 69 15.80 -18.29 1.11
C ASP A 69 15.62 -16.98 1.90
N ARG A 70 15.21 -15.91 1.19
CA ARG A 70 14.93 -14.60 1.81
C ARG A 70 13.97 -14.70 3.00
N SER A 71 12.95 -15.55 2.90
CA SER A 71 11.97 -15.77 3.99
C SER A 71 12.61 -16.34 5.25
N ASP A 72 13.61 -17.21 5.11
CA ASP A 72 14.34 -17.82 6.22
C ASP A 72 15.31 -16.84 6.87
N ILE A 73 15.96 -16.00 6.07
CA ILE A 73 16.79 -14.89 6.56
C ILE A 73 15.93 -13.93 7.39
N VAL A 74 14.80 -13.46 6.82
CA VAL A 74 13.86 -12.58 7.52
C VAL A 74 13.38 -13.17 8.83
N ARG A 75 13.02 -14.46 8.84
CA ARG A 75 12.58 -15.18 10.04
C ARG A 75 13.62 -15.17 11.16
N ARG A 76 14.92 -15.27 10.82
CA ARG A 76 16.02 -15.24 11.80
C ARG A 76 16.27 -13.85 12.37
N LEU A 77 16.11 -12.81 11.54
CA LEU A 77 16.27 -11.39 11.94
C LEU A 77 15.08 -10.90 12.77
N ARG A 78 13.85 -11.34 12.44
CA ARG A 78 12.64 -11.06 13.22
C ARG A 78 12.60 -11.85 14.51
N GLY A 79 11.74 -11.44 15.44
CA GLY A 79 11.48 -12.12 16.70
C GLY A 79 10.95 -11.17 17.75
N LYS A 80 10.46 -11.75 18.85
CA LYS A 80 9.78 -11.01 19.92
C LYS A 80 10.63 -9.84 20.44
N ARG A 81 9.97 -8.68 20.58
CA ARG A 81 10.55 -7.47 21.19
C ARG A 81 11.29 -7.81 22.49
N GLY A 82 12.48 -7.25 22.65
CA GLY A 82 13.33 -7.44 23.83
C GLY A 82 14.27 -8.65 23.74
N THR A 83 14.05 -9.60 22.82
CA THR A 83 15.00 -10.69 22.58
C THR A 83 16.25 -10.18 21.88
N LYS A 84 17.40 -10.83 22.13
CA LYS A 84 18.68 -10.48 21.51
C LYS A 84 18.94 -11.38 20.30
N VAL A 85 19.64 -10.85 19.33
CA VAL A 85 20.19 -11.58 18.19
C VAL A 85 21.61 -11.11 17.94
N THR A 86 22.52 -12.03 17.70
CA THR A 86 23.92 -11.74 17.36
C THR A 86 24.04 -11.74 15.83
N LEU A 87 24.62 -10.69 15.28
CA LEU A 87 24.89 -10.56 13.84
C LEU A 87 26.38 -10.53 13.60
N THR A 88 26.88 -11.39 12.71
CA THR A 88 28.25 -11.31 12.21
C THR A 88 28.24 -10.54 10.90
N VAL A 89 29.03 -9.49 10.83
CA VAL A 89 28.99 -8.49 9.77
C VAL A 89 30.38 -8.31 9.16
N ILE A 90 30.47 -8.28 7.83
CA ILE A 90 31.66 -7.82 7.11
C ILE A 90 31.43 -6.37 6.67
N ARG A 91 32.38 -5.49 7.02
CA ARG A 91 32.40 -4.08 6.64
C ARG A 91 33.63 -3.78 5.80
N ARG A 92 33.45 -3.13 4.66
CA ARG A 92 34.54 -2.89 3.68
C ARG A 92 35.79 -2.23 4.28
N SER A 93 35.61 -1.39 5.30
CA SER A 93 36.70 -0.63 5.95
C SER A 93 37.37 -1.39 7.11
N VAL A 94 37.01 -2.64 7.39
CA VAL A 94 37.49 -3.40 8.54
C VAL A 94 37.86 -4.82 8.10
N ASP A 95 39.12 -5.23 8.36
CA ASP A 95 39.64 -6.52 7.90
C ASP A 95 39.02 -7.74 8.62
N LYS A 96 38.54 -7.54 9.85
CA LYS A 96 37.95 -8.64 10.65
C LYS A 96 36.43 -8.53 10.70
N PRO A 97 35.71 -9.66 10.71
CA PRO A 97 34.27 -9.65 10.95
C PRO A 97 33.91 -8.96 12.28
N LEU A 98 32.90 -8.13 12.24
CA LEU A 98 32.35 -7.44 13.40
C LEU A 98 31.18 -8.24 13.98
N SER A 99 31.05 -8.26 15.30
CA SER A 99 29.90 -8.87 15.97
C SER A 99 29.04 -7.80 16.64
N PHE A 100 27.75 -7.81 16.34
CA PHE A 100 26.76 -6.89 16.91
C PHE A 100 25.67 -7.68 17.63
N ILE A 101 25.39 -7.32 18.88
CA ILE A 101 24.24 -7.85 19.62
C ILE A 101 23.11 -6.85 19.51
N VAL A 102 22.09 -7.20 18.74
CA VAL A 102 20.92 -6.34 18.50
C VAL A 102 19.77 -6.81 19.39
N LYS A 103 19.22 -5.90 20.19
CA LYS A 103 17.97 -6.14 20.95
C LYS A 103 16.79 -5.80 20.06
N ARG A 104 16.02 -6.81 19.66
CA ARG A 104 14.84 -6.62 18.80
C ARG A 104 13.85 -5.64 19.39
N ALA A 105 13.26 -4.81 18.55
CA ALA A 105 12.29 -3.78 18.91
C ALA A 105 11.10 -3.78 17.94
N LYS A 106 10.08 -2.99 18.25
CA LYS A 106 9.08 -2.57 17.29
C LYS A 106 9.72 -1.65 16.25
N ILE A 107 9.57 -2.01 14.99
CA ILE A 107 10.09 -1.27 13.84
C ILE A 107 8.90 -0.67 13.12
N PRO A 108 8.78 0.65 13.01
CA PRO A 108 7.68 1.28 12.30
C PRO A 108 7.76 0.94 10.81
N VAL A 109 6.61 0.67 10.22
CA VAL A 109 6.40 0.60 8.77
C VAL A 109 5.56 1.80 8.41
N LEU A 110 6.18 2.81 7.83
CA LEU A 110 5.48 4.02 7.44
C LEU A 110 4.64 3.76 6.18
N SER A 111 3.45 4.30 6.15
CA SER A 111 2.58 4.30 4.97
C SER A 111 2.93 5.45 4.01
N VAL A 112 3.49 6.55 4.55
CA VAL A 112 4.00 7.67 3.77
C VAL A 112 5.46 7.40 3.43
N ASP A 113 5.74 7.05 2.18
CA ASP A 113 7.10 6.77 1.69
C ASP A 113 7.88 8.05 1.40
N ALA A 114 7.18 9.06 0.82
CA ALA A 114 7.79 10.33 0.48
C ALA A 114 6.81 11.50 0.68
N ALA A 115 7.31 12.63 1.18
CA ALA A 115 6.57 13.88 1.27
C ALA A 115 7.53 15.06 1.13
N TYR A 116 7.36 15.88 0.07
CA TYR A 116 8.22 17.03 -0.19
C TYR A 116 7.55 18.06 -1.13
N MET A 117 8.07 19.27 -1.16
CA MET A 117 7.67 20.29 -2.12
C MET A 117 8.37 20.04 -3.45
N ILE A 118 7.60 19.73 -4.51
CA ILE A 118 8.16 19.52 -5.87
C ILE A 118 8.45 20.85 -6.56
N ARG A 119 7.63 21.87 -6.27
CA ARG A 119 7.77 23.26 -6.68
C ARG A 119 7.13 24.18 -5.65
N PRO A 120 7.38 25.49 -5.66
CA PRO A 120 6.62 26.43 -4.83
C PRO A 120 5.11 26.25 -5.03
N GLY A 121 4.38 26.07 -3.94
CA GLY A 121 2.94 25.83 -3.91
C GLY A 121 2.49 24.39 -4.20
N ILE A 122 3.35 23.50 -4.71
CA ILE A 122 2.97 22.13 -5.09
C ILE A 122 3.69 21.11 -4.18
N GLY A 123 2.91 20.42 -3.36
CA GLY A 123 3.38 19.30 -2.54
C GLY A 123 3.21 17.96 -3.25
N PHE A 124 4.08 17.02 -2.94
CA PHE A 124 4.03 15.62 -3.35
C PHE A 124 3.96 14.72 -2.12
N VAL A 125 3.05 13.77 -2.12
CA VAL A 125 2.93 12.73 -1.09
C VAL A 125 2.74 11.38 -1.75
N ARG A 126 3.57 10.39 -1.40
CA ARG A 126 3.43 9.00 -1.84
C ARG A 126 2.94 8.12 -0.69
N LEU A 127 1.88 7.35 -0.93
CA LEU A 127 1.34 6.37 -0.01
C LEU A 127 1.58 4.94 -0.52
N GLU A 128 2.25 4.13 0.29
CA GLU A 128 2.54 2.71 -0.02
C GLU A 128 1.37 1.77 0.29
N ASN A 129 0.56 2.09 1.31
CA ASN A 129 -0.56 1.27 1.74
C ASN A 129 -1.59 2.08 2.54
N PHE A 130 -2.72 1.46 2.88
CA PHE A 130 -3.78 2.01 3.73
C PHE A 130 -3.87 1.23 5.05
N GLY A 131 -2.92 1.44 5.95
CA GLY A 131 -2.86 0.86 7.28
C GLY A 131 -3.59 1.69 8.35
N GLU A 132 -3.49 1.24 9.60
CA GLU A 132 -4.15 1.89 10.75
C GLU A 132 -3.68 3.33 10.97
N LYS A 133 -2.39 3.62 10.70
CA LYS A 133 -1.76 4.92 10.94
C LYS A 133 -1.67 5.81 9.71
N THR A 134 -2.05 5.32 8.54
CA THR A 134 -1.84 6.03 7.26
C THR A 134 -2.46 7.42 7.25
N HIS A 135 -3.69 7.58 7.78
CA HIS A 135 -4.33 8.90 7.84
C HIS A 135 -3.54 9.87 8.73
N GLU A 136 -3.10 9.44 9.92
CA GLU A 136 -2.31 10.27 10.83
C GLU A 136 -0.96 10.67 10.21
N GLU A 137 -0.26 9.71 9.61
CA GLU A 137 1.03 9.94 8.95
C GLU A 137 0.87 10.91 7.76
N MET A 138 -0.16 10.71 6.93
CA MET A 138 -0.46 11.61 5.82
C MET A 138 -0.77 13.02 6.32
N MET A 139 -1.56 13.17 7.38
CA MET A 139 -1.89 14.49 7.91
C MET A 139 -0.67 15.20 8.49
N CYS A 140 0.24 14.51 9.15
CA CYS A 140 1.52 15.06 9.59
C CYS A 140 2.37 15.56 8.41
N ALA A 141 2.41 14.80 7.33
CA ALA A 141 3.10 15.19 6.09
C ALA A 141 2.46 16.45 5.47
N ILE A 142 1.13 16.45 5.31
CA ILE A 142 0.35 17.58 4.78
C ILE A 142 0.55 18.84 5.62
N ASP A 143 0.50 18.75 6.95
CA ASP A 143 0.72 19.90 7.84
C ASP A 143 2.15 20.48 7.66
N SER A 144 3.14 19.61 7.46
CA SER A 144 4.51 20.02 7.18
C SER A 144 4.64 20.73 5.84
N LEU A 145 4.00 20.20 4.79
CA LEU A 145 4.00 20.81 3.46
C LEU A 145 3.23 22.13 3.42
N LYS A 146 2.12 22.23 4.14
CA LYS A 146 1.36 23.52 4.27
C LYS A 146 2.17 24.62 4.95
N LYS A 147 2.99 24.27 5.96
CA LYS A 147 3.93 25.23 6.57
C LYS A 147 4.98 25.72 5.58
N LEU A 148 5.30 24.94 4.54
CA LEU A 148 6.19 25.31 3.44
C LEU A 148 5.46 26.02 2.28
N GLY A 149 4.16 26.31 2.43
CA GLY A 149 3.37 27.07 1.46
C GLY A 149 2.67 26.20 0.40
N MET A 150 2.42 24.89 0.67
CA MET A 150 1.66 24.03 -0.22
C MET A 150 0.20 24.51 -0.34
N THR A 151 -0.25 24.66 -1.59
CA THR A 151 -1.65 24.93 -1.97
C THR A 151 -2.25 23.78 -2.80
N ASP A 152 -1.44 23.13 -3.64
CA ASP A 152 -1.83 22.07 -4.54
C ASP A 152 -1.09 20.77 -4.17
N LEU A 153 -1.71 19.62 -4.44
CA LEU A 153 -1.18 18.30 -4.03
C LEU A 153 -1.09 17.35 -5.23
N ILE A 154 0.03 16.67 -5.33
CA ILE A 154 0.18 15.43 -6.09
C ILE A 154 0.18 14.27 -5.08
N LEU A 155 -0.87 13.43 -5.13
CA LEU A 155 -0.99 12.21 -4.32
C LEU A 155 -0.60 11.01 -5.19
N ASP A 156 0.50 10.36 -4.85
CA ASP A 156 0.97 9.18 -5.58
C ASP A 156 0.48 7.90 -4.91
N LEU A 157 -0.34 7.16 -5.65
CA LEU A 157 -0.89 5.85 -5.28
C LEU A 157 -0.39 4.74 -6.25
N GLN A 158 0.66 4.99 -7.04
CA GLN A 158 1.25 3.97 -7.89
C GLN A 158 1.82 2.83 -7.02
N ASP A 159 1.62 1.60 -7.46
CA ASP A 159 2.01 0.36 -6.76
C ASP A 159 1.32 0.13 -5.39
N ASN A 160 0.36 0.98 -5.01
CA ASN A 160 -0.38 0.85 -3.76
C ASN A 160 -1.47 -0.22 -3.88
N GLY A 161 -1.25 -1.38 -3.27
CA GLY A 161 -2.19 -2.52 -3.27
C GLY A 161 -3.44 -2.33 -2.39
N GLY A 162 -3.60 -1.17 -1.75
CA GLY A 162 -4.73 -0.86 -0.87
C GLY A 162 -4.45 -1.12 0.61
N GLY A 163 -5.47 -1.59 1.32
CA GLY A 163 -5.44 -1.83 2.76
C GLY A 163 -6.82 -1.74 3.39
N TYR A 164 -6.94 -1.07 4.51
CA TYR A 164 -8.21 -0.93 5.24
C TYR A 164 -9.14 0.09 4.58
N LEU A 165 -10.42 -0.29 4.45
CA LEU A 165 -11.48 0.59 3.95
C LEU A 165 -11.60 1.86 4.78
N GLU A 166 -11.58 1.72 6.11
CA GLU A 166 -11.70 2.84 7.03
C GLU A 166 -10.58 3.86 6.87
N ALA A 167 -9.35 3.41 6.59
CA ALA A 167 -8.23 4.30 6.30
C ALA A 167 -8.46 5.06 4.98
N ALA A 168 -8.93 4.38 3.93
CA ALA A 168 -9.28 5.02 2.66
C ALA A 168 -10.42 6.03 2.82
N ALA A 169 -11.47 5.69 3.58
CA ALA A 169 -12.59 6.59 3.82
C ALA A 169 -12.15 7.85 4.59
N ARG A 170 -11.29 7.72 5.59
CA ARG A 170 -10.73 8.87 6.34
C ARG A 170 -9.87 9.76 5.45
N ILE A 171 -9.07 9.17 4.55
CA ILE A 171 -8.25 9.94 3.61
C ILE A 171 -9.12 10.62 2.55
N ALA A 172 -10.11 9.92 1.96
CA ALA A 172 -11.03 10.53 1.01
C ALA A 172 -11.83 11.69 1.63
N ASN A 173 -12.20 11.59 2.91
CA ASN A 173 -12.85 12.66 3.66
C ASN A 173 -12.06 13.99 3.67
N GLU A 174 -10.73 13.92 3.62
CA GLU A 174 -9.89 15.12 3.60
C GLU A 174 -10.10 15.99 2.36
N PHE A 175 -10.60 15.40 1.26
CA PHE A 175 -10.78 16.04 -0.04
C PHE A 175 -12.22 16.45 -0.35
N LEU A 176 -13.21 15.86 0.31
CA LEU A 176 -14.62 15.91 -0.07
C LEU A 176 -15.43 16.82 0.87
N SER A 177 -16.56 17.33 0.37
CA SER A 177 -17.48 18.16 1.13
C SER A 177 -18.39 17.31 2.03
N ASP A 178 -19.05 17.94 3.00
CA ASP A 178 -20.00 17.27 3.89
C ASP A 178 -21.10 16.57 3.10
N GLY A 179 -21.39 15.33 3.49
CA GLY A 179 -22.40 14.50 2.86
C GLY A 179 -22.00 13.84 1.53
N ASP A 180 -20.86 14.24 0.93
CA ASP A 180 -20.37 13.62 -0.30
C ASP A 180 -20.15 12.12 -0.10
N MET A 181 -20.66 11.30 -1.02
CA MET A 181 -20.44 9.85 -1.01
C MET A 181 -18.97 9.56 -1.28
N ILE A 182 -18.33 8.77 -0.43
CA ILE A 182 -16.97 8.25 -0.66
C ILE A 182 -17.03 6.93 -1.43
N VAL A 183 -17.81 6.00 -0.92
CA VAL A 183 -17.97 4.64 -1.45
C VAL A 183 -19.19 4.01 -0.80
N TYR A 184 -19.85 3.11 -1.50
CA TYR A 184 -20.80 2.21 -0.86
C TYR A 184 -20.44 0.76 -1.17
N MET A 185 -20.86 -0.15 -0.31
CA MET A 185 -20.72 -1.58 -0.52
C MET A 185 -22.07 -2.26 -0.48
N GLU A 186 -22.25 -3.28 -1.31
CA GLU A 186 -23.47 -4.07 -1.39
C GLU A 186 -23.15 -5.50 -1.84
N GLY A 187 -23.86 -6.47 -1.29
CA GLY A 187 -23.70 -7.89 -1.64
C GLY A 187 -24.97 -8.70 -1.39
N LEU A 188 -25.02 -9.91 -1.89
CA LEU A 188 -26.19 -10.78 -1.81
C LEU A 188 -26.73 -10.95 -0.37
N HIS A 189 -25.83 -11.05 0.60
CA HIS A 189 -26.15 -11.23 2.03
C HIS A 189 -25.56 -10.08 2.89
N ALA A 190 -25.14 -8.98 2.25
CA ALA A 190 -24.63 -7.78 2.90
C ALA A 190 -25.45 -6.58 2.42
N PRO A 191 -26.29 -5.98 3.26
CA PRO A 191 -27.10 -4.84 2.88
C PRO A 191 -26.18 -3.67 2.48
N ARG A 192 -26.72 -2.75 1.66
CA ARG A 192 -26.02 -1.55 1.25
C ARG A 192 -25.56 -0.75 2.47
N ARG A 193 -24.26 -0.45 2.51
CA ARG A 193 -23.64 0.40 3.52
C ARG A 193 -22.87 1.51 2.83
N GLU A 194 -23.18 2.75 3.20
CA GLU A 194 -22.60 3.95 2.63
C GLU A 194 -21.55 4.54 3.56
N PHE A 195 -20.48 5.08 2.98
CA PHE A 195 -19.46 5.87 3.64
C PHE A 195 -19.49 7.26 3.02
N LYS A 196 -19.75 8.27 3.84
CA LYS A 196 -19.87 9.67 3.43
C LYS A 196 -18.83 10.53 4.12
N ALA A 197 -18.46 11.62 3.51
CA ALA A 197 -17.57 12.61 4.08
C ALA A 197 -18.31 13.47 5.14
N PHE A 198 -17.54 13.98 6.11
CA PHE A 198 -18.04 14.81 7.22
C PHE A 198 -17.75 16.30 7.01
N GLY A 199 -17.19 16.71 5.88
CA GLY A 199 -16.95 18.10 5.51
C GLY A 199 -15.89 18.86 6.32
N ASN A 200 -15.10 18.17 7.14
CA ASN A 200 -14.05 18.76 7.98
C ASN A 200 -12.63 18.52 7.44
N GLY A 201 -12.52 18.15 6.17
CA GLY A 201 -11.26 17.81 5.51
C GLY A 201 -10.35 19.03 5.28
N ARG A 202 -9.05 18.81 5.34
CA ARG A 202 -8.01 19.85 5.22
C ARG A 202 -7.59 20.11 3.78
N LEU A 203 -8.01 19.27 2.83
CA LEU A 203 -7.62 19.28 1.42
C LEU A 203 -8.80 19.54 0.47
N GLN A 204 -9.86 20.18 0.97
CA GLN A 204 -11.04 20.53 0.17
C GLN A 204 -10.74 21.63 -0.86
N GLN A 205 -9.74 22.46 -0.61
CA GLN A 205 -9.30 23.54 -1.48
C GLN A 205 -7.96 23.17 -2.18
N GLY A 206 -7.65 23.89 -3.24
CA GLY A 206 -6.47 23.67 -4.06
C GLY A 206 -6.68 22.55 -5.10
N ARG A 207 -5.74 22.45 -6.03
CA ARG A 207 -5.77 21.42 -7.07
C ARG A 207 -5.21 20.11 -6.53
N VAL A 208 -5.82 19.00 -6.96
CA VAL A 208 -5.38 17.65 -6.59
C VAL A 208 -5.16 16.84 -7.86
N VAL A 209 -3.99 16.23 -7.96
CA VAL A 209 -3.65 15.22 -8.97
C VAL A 209 -3.37 13.93 -8.24
N VAL A 210 -4.00 12.83 -8.66
CA VAL A 210 -3.75 11.50 -8.12
C VAL A 210 -3.06 10.65 -9.18
N LEU A 211 -1.87 10.14 -8.86
CA LEU A 211 -1.13 9.24 -9.75
C LEU A 211 -1.53 7.79 -9.46
N VAL A 212 -1.85 7.05 -10.50
CA VAL A 212 -2.25 5.63 -10.42
C VAL A 212 -1.55 4.80 -11.50
N ASN A 213 -1.44 3.50 -11.25
CA ASN A 213 -0.98 2.54 -12.27
C ASN A 213 -1.74 1.20 -12.13
N GLU A 214 -1.39 0.23 -12.97
CA GLU A 214 -2.02 -1.10 -13.03
C GLU A 214 -1.92 -1.92 -11.74
N PHE A 215 -1.08 -1.50 -10.77
CA PHE A 215 -0.94 -2.12 -9.45
C PHE A 215 -1.69 -1.36 -8.35
N THR A 216 -2.19 -0.16 -8.64
CA THR A 216 -3.08 0.59 -7.73
C THR A 216 -4.37 -0.19 -7.54
N ALA A 217 -4.70 -0.61 -6.30
CA ALA A 217 -5.79 -1.54 -6.05
C ALA A 217 -6.61 -1.23 -4.78
N SER A 218 -7.86 -1.71 -4.75
CA SER A 218 -8.70 -1.80 -3.53
C SER A 218 -8.91 -0.44 -2.83
N ALA A 219 -8.41 -0.24 -1.61
CA ALA A 219 -8.52 1.02 -0.86
C ALA A 219 -7.97 2.24 -1.63
N ALA A 220 -6.90 2.06 -2.40
CA ALA A 220 -6.36 3.11 -3.27
C ALA A 220 -7.34 3.48 -4.40
N GLU A 221 -8.07 2.49 -4.93
CA GLU A 221 -9.12 2.72 -5.93
C GLU A 221 -10.36 3.41 -5.33
N ILE A 222 -10.64 3.21 -4.04
CA ILE A 222 -11.71 3.93 -3.35
C ILE A 222 -11.39 5.43 -3.28
N VAL A 223 -10.17 5.80 -2.89
CA VAL A 223 -9.76 7.20 -2.83
C VAL A 223 -9.72 7.84 -4.21
N SER A 224 -9.08 7.20 -5.19
CA SER A 224 -8.98 7.73 -6.55
C SER A 224 -10.36 7.80 -7.23
N GLY A 225 -11.22 6.80 -7.04
CA GLY A 225 -12.58 6.78 -7.56
C GLY A 225 -13.47 7.87 -6.94
N ALA A 226 -13.37 8.09 -5.63
CA ALA A 226 -14.10 9.15 -4.96
C ALA A 226 -13.68 10.56 -5.46
N ILE A 227 -12.37 10.79 -5.60
CA ILE A 227 -11.83 12.05 -6.13
C ILE A 227 -12.25 12.25 -7.60
N GLN A 228 -12.21 11.20 -8.43
CA GLN A 228 -12.60 11.25 -9.84
C GLN A 228 -14.09 11.54 -10.00
N ASP A 229 -14.95 10.77 -9.32
CA ASP A 229 -16.40 10.83 -9.53
C ASP A 229 -17.02 12.14 -9.01
N HIS A 230 -16.42 12.78 -8.00
CA HIS A 230 -16.80 14.12 -7.55
C HIS A 230 -16.16 15.26 -8.35
N ASP A 231 -15.37 14.99 -9.38
CA ASP A 231 -14.58 15.99 -10.11
C ASP A 231 -13.70 16.85 -9.18
N ARG A 232 -13.29 16.25 -8.04
CA ARG A 232 -12.48 16.94 -7.03
C ARG A 232 -11.02 17.07 -7.47
N GLY A 233 -10.54 16.20 -8.32
CA GLY A 233 -9.17 16.17 -8.82
C GLY A 233 -9.01 15.40 -10.11
N THR A 234 -7.82 15.46 -10.66
CA THR A 234 -7.46 14.76 -11.90
C THR A 234 -6.74 13.46 -11.59
N ILE A 235 -7.20 12.35 -12.17
CA ILE A 235 -6.50 11.07 -12.11
C ILE A 235 -5.56 10.99 -13.31
N VAL A 236 -4.30 10.65 -13.06
CA VAL A 236 -3.26 10.56 -14.09
C VAL A 236 -2.53 9.24 -13.97
N GLY A 237 -2.35 8.57 -15.08
CA GLY A 237 -1.60 7.30 -15.14
C GLY A 237 -2.31 6.24 -15.96
N ARG A 238 -1.97 4.99 -15.74
CA ARG A 238 -2.60 3.84 -16.38
C ARG A 238 -3.78 3.34 -15.57
N ARG A 239 -4.75 2.73 -16.24
CA ARG A 239 -5.91 2.11 -15.61
C ARG A 239 -5.51 1.21 -14.44
N SER A 240 -6.17 1.38 -13.30
CA SER A 240 -5.86 0.67 -12.05
C SER A 240 -6.18 -0.83 -12.13
N PHE A 241 -5.94 -1.55 -11.06
CA PHE A 241 -6.06 -3.01 -11.01
C PHE A 241 -7.49 -3.54 -11.18
N GLY A 242 -8.50 -2.84 -10.65
CA GLY A 242 -9.89 -3.28 -10.70
C GLY A 242 -10.26 -4.30 -9.61
N LYS A 243 -9.88 -4.04 -8.35
CA LYS A 243 -10.27 -4.86 -7.21
C LYS A 243 -11.39 -4.19 -6.42
N GLY A 244 -12.63 -4.42 -6.83
CA GLY A 244 -13.85 -3.89 -6.21
C GLY A 244 -14.51 -4.85 -5.21
N LEU A 245 -13.78 -5.76 -4.57
CA LEU A 245 -14.29 -6.77 -3.65
C LEU A 245 -14.10 -6.36 -2.19
N VAL A 246 -15.18 -6.45 -1.40
CA VAL A 246 -15.13 -6.37 0.06
C VAL A 246 -14.85 -7.75 0.62
N GLN A 247 -13.71 -7.91 1.29
CA GLN A 247 -13.33 -9.16 1.93
C GLN A 247 -13.38 -9.02 3.44
N ARG A 248 -14.10 -9.92 4.11
CA ARG A 248 -14.15 -9.99 5.57
C ARG A 248 -13.22 -11.09 6.08
N PRO A 249 -12.31 -10.77 7.01
CA PRO A 249 -11.49 -11.77 7.67
C PRO A 249 -12.26 -12.45 8.80
N PHE A 250 -12.08 -13.76 8.91
CA PHE A 250 -12.56 -14.60 10.02
C PHE A 250 -11.34 -15.27 10.63
N CYS A 251 -10.93 -14.79 11.80
CA CYS A 251 -9.81 -15.38 12.55
C CYS A 251 -10.25 -16.67 13.21
N LEU A 252 -9.40 -17.69 13.12
CA LEU A 252 -9.61 -18.99 13.75
C LEU A 252 -8.79 -19.07 15.06
N PRO A 253 -9.16 -19.99 16.00
CA PRO A 253 -8.50 -20.09 17.31
C PRO A 253 -6.99 -20.39 17.25
N ASP A 254 -6.52 -21.02 16.18
CA ASP A 254 -5.11 -21.35 15.94
C ASP A 254 -4.29 -20.17 15.36
N GLY A 255 -4.92 -18.99 15.19
CA GLY A 255 -4.31 -17.81 14.58
C GLY A 255 -4.32 -17.80 13.05
N SER A 256 -4.86 -18.83 12.42
CA SER A 256 -5.12 -18.83 10.98
C SER A 256 -6.33 -17.96 10.63
N MET A 257 -6.52 -17.65 9.33
CA MET A 257 -7.58 -16.75 8.89
C MET A 257 -8.21 -17.21 7.59
N ILE A 258 -9.52 -17.11 7.52
CA ILE A 258 -10.29 -17.25 6.28
C ILE A 258 -10.76 -15.86 5.85
N ARG A 259 -10.46 -15.44 4.61
CA ARG A 259 -11.04 -14.25 4.01
C ARG A 259 -12.10 -14.63 3.00
N LEU A 260 -13.32 -14.15 3.24
CA LEU A 260 -14.47 -14.35 2.36
C LEU A 260 -14.88 -13.03 1.71
N THR A 261 -15.17 -13.07 0.42
CA THR A 261 -15.82 -11.96 -0.28
C THR A 261 -17.28 -11.92 0.14
N ILE A 262 -17.74 -10.76 0.62
CA ILE A 262 -19.10 -10.56 1.13
C ILE A 262 -19.90 -9.53 0.32
N ALA A 263 -19.23 -8.62 -0.40
CA ALA A 263 -19.85 -7.53 -1.15
C ALA A 263 -18.92 -7.03 -2.26
N HIS A 264 -19.47 -6.15 -3.10
CA HIS A 264 -18.69 -5.31 -4.03
C HIS A 264 -18.63 -3.88 -3.53
N TYR A 265 -17.59 -3.15 -3.96
CA TYR A 265 -17.48 -1.71 -3.84
C TYR A 265 -18.05 -1.01 -5.05
N TYR A 266 -18.72 0.09 -4.79
CA TYR A 266 -19.24 1.00 -5.81
C TYR A 266 -18.75 2.41 -5.50
N THR A 267 -18.26 3.10 -6.52
CA THR A 267 -17.84 4.50 -6.41
C THR A 267 -19.04 5.43 -6.33
N PRO A 268 -18.85 6.74 -6.04
CA PRO A 268 -19.96 7.69 -5.93
C PRO A 268 -20.90 7.75 -7.15
N SER A 269 -20.39 7.55 -8.35
CA SER A 269 -21.20 7.48 -9.58
C SER A 269 -22.01 6.19 -9.73
N GLY A 270 -21.85 5.22 -8.82
CA GLY A 270 -22.54 3.94 -8.85
C GLY A 270 -21.85 2.84 -9.66
N ARG A 271 -20.68 3.10 -10.24
CA ARG A 271 -19.93 2.09 -10.99
C ARG A 271 -19.22 1.10 -10.08
N CYS A 272 -19.32 -0.19 -10.43
CA CYS A 272 -18.50 -1.24 -9.84
C CYS A 272 -17.17 -1.31 -10.59
N ILE A 273 -16.07 -1.12 -9.86
CA ILE A 273 -14.72 -1.15 -10.46
C ILE A 273 -14.13 -2.55 -10.60
N GLN A 274 -14.83 -3.58 -10.06
CA GLN A 274 -14.35 -4.96 -10.09
C GLN A 274 -14.17 -5.44 -11.53
N LYS A 275 -12.94 -5.86 -11.85
CA LYS A 275 -12.67 -6.51 -13.14
C LYS A 275 -13.34 -7.88 -13.24
N PRO A 276 -13.64 -8.39 -14.43
CA PRO A 276 -14.31 -9.66 -14.62
C PRO A 276 -13.60 -10.80 -13.88
N TYR A 277 -14.39 -11.67 -13.27
CA TYR A 277 -13.92 -12.86 -12.58
C TYR A 277 -14.84 -14.05 -12.89
N LYS A 278 -14.24 -15.13 -13.37
CA LYS A 278 -14.94 -16.41 -13.54
C LYS A 278 -14.65 -17.32 -12.35
N LYS A 279 -15.70 -17.84 -11.73
CA LYS A 279 -15.59 -18.77 -10.60
C LYS A 279 -14.72 -19.98 -10.98
N GLY A 280 -13.66 -20.23 -10.20
CA GLY A 280 -12.72 -21.33 -10.43
C GLY A 280 -11.53 -20.97 -11.32
N ASP A 281 -11.52 -19.83 -11.99
CA ASP A 281 -10.43 -19.39 -12.87
C ASP A 281 -9.58 -18.28 -12.21
N LYS A 282 -8.83 -18.69 -11.20
CA LYS A 282 -7.90 -17.79 -10.50
C LYS A 282 -6.73 -17.39 -11.40
N LYS A 283 -6.28 -18.29 -12.28
CA LYS A 283 -5.14 -18.05 -13.15
C LYS A 283 -5.44 -16.95 -14.16
N ASP A 284 -6.60 -16.97 -14.80
CA ASP A 284 -7.02 -15.93 -15.73
C ASP A 284 -7.09 -14.55 -15.05
N TYR A 285 -7.62 -14.51 -13.82
CA TYR A 285 -7.67 -13.29 -13.03
C TYR A 285 -6.27 -12.72 -12.69
N GLU A 286 -5.29 -13.57 -12.42
CA GLU A 286 -3.90 -13.18 -12.13
C GLU A 286 -3.15 -12.75 -13.39
N MET A 287 -3.50 -13.32 -14.56
CA MET A 287 -2.88 -13.02 -15.85
C MET A 287 -3.40 -11.73 -16.53
N ASP A 288 -4.38 -11.06 -15.95
CA ASP A 288 -5.02 -9.85 -16.52
C ASP A 288 -4.00 -8.78 -16.95
N ILE A 289 -3.00 -8.49 -16.11
CA ILE A 289 -1.98 -7.48 -16.42
C ILE A 289 -1.15 -7.89 -17.66
N GLU A 290 -0.82 -9.17 -17.80
CA GLU A 290 -0.13 -9.66 -18.99
C GLU A 290 -0.99 -9.54 -20.25
N TYR A 291 -2.30 -9.81 -20.15
CA TYR A 291 -3.24 -9.61 -21.26
C TYR A 291 -3.33 -8.14 -21.64
N ARG A 292 -3.44 -7.23 -20.67
CA ARG A 292 -3.44 -5.79 -20.90
C ARG A 292 -2.17 -5.31 -21.58
N LEU A 293 -1.00 -5.82 -21.17
CA LEU A 293 0.28 -5.53 -21.83
C LEU A 293 0.29 -6.04 -23.28
N LYS A 294 -0.11 -7.30 -23.50
CA LYS A 294 -0.14 -7.90 -24.85
C LYS A 294 -1.09 -7.20 -25.82
N HIS A 295 -2.18 -6.62 -25.31
CA HIS A 295 -3.14 -5.84 -26.12
C HIS A 295 -2.77 -4.36 -26.23
N GLY A 296 -1.59 -3.95 -25.71
CA GLY A 296 -1.09 -2.59 -25.84
C GLY A 296 -1.69 -1.59 -24.84
N GLU A 297 -2.58 -2.02 -23.95
CA GLU A 297 -3.29 -1.14 -23.03
C GLU A 297 -2.35 -0.37 -22.08
N LEU A 298 -1.22 -0.97 -21.70
CA LEU A 298 -0.25 -0.32 -20.81
C LEU A 298 0.64 0.71 -21.51
N THR A 299 0.59 0.76 -22.86
CA THR A 299 1.48 1.61 -23.67
C THR A 299 0.73 2.57 -24.60
N ASN A 300 -0.54 2.27 -24.92
CA ASN A 300 -1.36 3.06 -25.83
C ASN A 300 -2.78 3.23 -25.26
N PRO A 301 -3.21 4.45 -24.88
CA PRO A 301 -4.56 4.69 -24.37
C PRO A 301 -5.68 4.35 -25.37
N ASP A 302 -5.42 4.41 -26.68
CA ASP A 302 -6.40 4.07 -27.72
C ASP A 302 -6.73 2.57 -27.76
N SER A 303 -5.94 1.74 -27.08
CA SER A 303 -6.20 0.30 -26.93
C SER A 303 -7.19 -0.03 -25.81
N ILE A 304 -7.66 0.97 -25.06
CA ILE A 304 -8.58 0.77 -23.95
C ILE A 304 -10.01 0.87 -24.46
N HIS A 305 -10.75 -0.24 -24.43
CA HIS A 305 -12.14 -0.28 -24.87
C HIS A 305 -13.04 -0.80 -23.75
N PHE A 306 -14.11 -0.07 -23.47
CA PHE A 306 -15.16 -0.47 -22.55
C PHE A 306 -16.48 -0.59 -23.26
N ALA A 307 -17.32 -1.53 -22.82
CA ALA A 307 -18.69 -1.64 -23.29
C ALA A 307 -19.50 -0.39 -22.86
N ASP A 308 -20.38 0.10 -23.75
CA ASP A 308 -21.24 1.24 -23.42
C ASP A 308 -22.14 1.00 -22.20
N SER A 309 -22.50 -0.25 -21.94
CA SER A 309 -23.26 -0.66 -20.74
C SER A 309 -22.51 -0.43 -19.42
N LEU A 310 -21.20 -0.18 -19.45
CA LEU A 310 -20.35 0.12 -18.30
C LEU A 310 -20.03 1.61 -18.17
N ARG A 311 -20.65 2.46 -18.99
CA ARG A 311 -20.47 3.90 -18.97
C ARG A 311 -21.29 4.54 -17.84
N TYR A 312 -20.63 5.35 -17.05
CA TYR A 312 -21.18 6.21 -15.99
C TYR A 312 -20.69 7.63 -16.20
N TYR A 313 -21.13 8.54 -15.37
CA TYR A 313 -20.74 9.95 -15.45
C TYR A 313 -20.32 10.48 -14.10
N THR A 314 -19.32 11.35 -14.07
CA THR A 314 -18.92 12.08 -12.87
C THR A 314 -20.08 13.00 -12.42
N LEU A 315 -20.10 13.36 -11.14
CA LEU A 315 -21.28 13.94 -10.51
C LEU A 315 -21.45 15.46 -10.79
N LYS A 316 -20.37 16.17 -11.12
CA LYS A 316 -20.40 17.63 -11.35
C LYS A 316 -20.21 17.98 -12.82
N GLU A 317 -19.14 17.50 -13.43
CA GLU A 317 -18.77 17.85 -14.82
C GLU A 317 -19.35 16.90 -15.85
N HIS A 318 -20.02 15.81 -15.44
CA HIS A 318 -20.61 14.80 -16.30
C HIS A 318 -19.62 14.20 -17.32
N ARG A 319 -18.36 14.04 -16.93
CA ARG A 319 -17.35 13.34 -17.73
C ARG A 319 -17.64 11.85 -17.74
N ALA A 320 -17.45 11.20 -18.89
CA ALA A 320 -17.62 9.75 -19.00
C ALA A 320 -16.53 9.03 -18.19
N VAL A 321 -16.96 8.08 -17.36
CA VAL A 321 -16.12 7.14 -16.60
C VAL A 321 -16.70 5.74 -16.75
N TYR A 322 -15.88 4.71 -16.54
CA TYR A 322 -16.30 3.34 -16.83
C TYR A 322 -16.18 2.44 -15.60
N GLY A 323 -17.08 1.48 -15.47
CA GLY A 323 -17.02 0.39 -14.51
C GLY A 323 -16.37 -0.87 -15.09
N GLY A 324 -16.29 -1.93 -14.27
CA GLY A 324 -15.88 -3.26 -14.73
C GLY A 324 -14.38 -3.47 -14.94
N GLY A 325 -13.53 -2.54 -14.49
CA GLY A 325 -12.09 -2.73 -14.71
C GLY A 325 -11.16 -1.70 -14.10
N GLY A 326 -11.46 -1.16 -12.93
CA GLY A 326 -10.61 -0.18 -12.23
C GLY A 326 -11.00 1.29 -12.47
N ILE A 327 -10.06 2.18 -12.17
CA ILE A 327 -10.18 3.64 -12.23
C ILE A 327 -9.33 4.14 -13.40
#